data_388e14bbe8e21db8799a808635d55341
#
_entry.id   388e14bbe8e21db8799a808635d55341
#
_cell.length_a   1.000
_cell.length_b   1.000
_cell.length_c   1.000
_cell.angle_alpha   90.00
_cell.angle_beta   90.00
_cell.angle_gamma   90.00
#
_symmetry.space_group_name_H-M   'P 1'
#
loop_
_entity.id
_entity.type
_entity.pdbx_description
1 polymer ?
#
loop_
_entity_poly.entity_id
_entity_poly.type
_entity_poly.pdbx_seq_one_letter_code
_entity_poly.pdbx_strand_id
1 'polypeptide(L)'
;MSEQAELSPTEWVREQTQKILEQGTTDGVEVMDRPIVLFTTTGAQSGKKRYVPLMRVEENGRYAMVASKGGDPKHPSWYHNVKANPSVSVQDGDKVLEGTARELEGDERAHWWELAVAAYPPYAEYQEKTDRLIPVFVLEPKRRYWLKGEVDFQHPAPDAFTAQVLRE
;
A
#
# COMPACT_ATOMS: atom_id res chain seq x y z
N MET A 1 -9.89 -15.13 -19.53
CA MET A 1 -8.64 -14.49 -19.50
C MET A 1 -8.65 -13.35 -18.51
N SER A 2 -7.62 -13.27 -17.77
CA SER A 2 -7.61 -12.23 -16.77
C SER A 2 -7.12 -10.94 -17.39
N GLU A 3 -7.66 -9.87 -16.92
CA GLU A 3 -7.33 -8.57 -17.37
C GLU A 3 -6.15 -8.05 -16.61
N GLN A 4 -5.17 -7.56 -17.30
CA GLN A 4 -4.06 -6.95 -16.64
C GLN A 4 -4.46 -5.57 -16.13
N ALA A 5 -3.99 -5.21 -14.95
CA ALA A 5 -4.28 -3.90 -14.39
C ALA A 5 -3.61 -2.81 -15.22
N GLU A 6 -4.18 -1.62 -15.16
CA GLU A 6 -3.68 -0.50 -15.94
C GLU A 6 -2.43 0.08 -15.32
N LEU A 7 -1.50 0.49 -16.17
CA LEU A 7 -0.28 1.14 -15.75
C LEU A 7 -0.48 2.64 -15.65
N SER A 8 0.38 3.29 -14.87
CA SER A 8 0.35 4.74 -14.74
C SER A 8 0.72 5.41 -16.06
N PRO A 9 0.10 6.55 -16.40
CA PRO A 9 0.53 7.32 -17.56
C PRO A 9 1.86 8.03 -17.34
N THR A 10 2.33 8.15 -16.11
CA THR A 10 3.61 8.78 -15.82
C THR A 10 4.73 7.81 -16.14
N GLU A 11 5.64 8.23 -17.01
CA GLU A 11 6.59 7.30 -17.61
C GLU A 11 7.47 6.57 -16.59
N TRP A 12 8.07 7.29 -15.65
CA TRP A 12 8.98 6.63 -14.72
C TRP A 12 8.23 5.69 -13.76
N VAL A 13 7.00 6.03 -13.42
CA VAL A 13 6.18 5.16 -12.59
C VAL A 13 5.81 3.90 -13.37
N ARG A 14 5.44 4.07 -14.63
CA ARG A 14 5.11 2.94 -15.47
C ARG A 14 6.29 1.99 -15.62
N GLU A 15 7.49 2.55 -15.80
CA GLU A 15 8.68 1.74 -15.96
C GLU A 15 9.00 0.95 -14.69
N GLN A 16 8.82 1.55 -13.52
CA GLN A 16 8.99 0.82 -12.27
C GLN A 16 8.05 -0.36 -12.20
N THR A 17 6.79 -0.13 -12.51
CA THR A 17 5.77 -1.18 -12.46
C THR A 17 6.10 -2.29 -13.44
N GLN A 18 6.50 -1.94 -14.67
CA GLN A 18 6.85 -2.93 -15.68
C GLN A 18 8.02 -3.79 -15.23
N LYS A 19 9.00 -3.18 -14.59
CA LYS A 19 10.15 -3.94 -14.10
C LYS A 19 9.71 -4.94 -13.02
N ILE A 20 8.83 -4.52 -12.10
CA ILE A 20 8.32 -5.42 -11.07
C ILE A 20 7.58 -6.59 -11.70
N LEU A 21 6.73 -6.31 -12.68
CA LEU A 21 5.96 -7.36 -13.33
C LEU A 21 6.84 -8.34 -14.08
N GLU A 22 7.91 -7.84 -14.73
CA GLU A 22 8.81 -8.70 -15.49
C GLU A 22 9.61 -9.62 -14.60
N GLN A 23 10.07 -9.12 -13.48
CA GLN A 23 10.90 -9.95 -12.59
C GLN A 23 10.08 -10.69 -11.53
N GLY A 24 8.81 -10.34 -11.35
CA GLY A 24 7.94 -11.02 -10.40
C GLY A 24 8.15 -10.64 -8.95
N THR A 25 8.94 -9.62 -8.69
CA THR A 25 9.21 -9.18 -7.32
C THR A 25 9.52 -7.69 -7.32
N THR A 26 9.25 -7.04 -6.18
CA THR A 26 9.61 -5.63 -6.01
C THR A 26 11.06 -5.47 -5.60
N ASP A 27 11.78 -6.56 -5.36
CA ASP A 27 13.17 -6.51 -4.91
C ASP A 27 14.02 -5.74 -5.90
N GLY A 28 14.83 -4.82 -5.39
CA GLY A 28 15.74 -4.04 -6.22
C GLY A 28 15.11 -2.85 -6.92
N VAL A 29 13.80 -2.67 -6.81
CA VAL A 29 13.15 -1.49 -7.39
C VAL A 29 13.01 -0.47 -6.26
N GLU A 30 13.72 0.63 -6.38
CA GLU A 30 13.86 1.58 -5.29
C GLU A 30 13.71 3.01 -5.77
N VAL A 31 13.37 3.90 -4.84
CA VAL A 31 13.37 5.33 -5.06
C VAL A 31 14.30 5.92 -4.01
N MET A 32 15.34 6.63 -4.46
CA MET A 32 16.33 7.22 -3.57
C MET A 32 16.89 6.19 -2.59
N ASP A 33 17.22 5.00 -3.13
CA ASP A 33 17.79 3.87 -2.39
C ASP A 33 16.86 3.32 -1.31
N ARG A 34 15.55 3.51 -1.45
CA ARG A 34 14.58 3.00 -0.50
C ARG A 34 13.58 2.11 -1.21
N PRO A 35 13.18 1.01 -0.57
CA PRO A 35 12.29 0.04 -1.24
C PRO A 35 10.90 0.57 -1.45
N ILE A 36 10.25 0.04 -2.47
CA ILE A 36 8.85 0.34 -2.76
C ILE A 36 8.05 -0.95 -2.75
N VAL A 37 6.74 -0.79 -2.69
CA VAL A 37 5.79 -1.91 -2.82
C VAL A 37 4.82 -1.56 -3.93
N LEU A 38 4.13 -2.58 -4.46
CA LEU A 38 3.20 -2.38 -5.57
C LEU A 38 1.79 -2.67 -5.10
N PHE A 39 0.97 -1.61 -5.03
CA PHE A 39 -0.45 -1.78 -4.71
C PHE A 39 -1.24 -1.97 -5.99
N THR A 40 -2.35 -2.70 -5.88
CA THR A 40 -3.33 -2.80 -6.96
C THR A 40 -4.65 -2.30 -6.42
N THR A 41 -5.19 -1.27 -7.04
CA THR A 41 -6.43 -0.63 -6.64
C THR A 41 -7.48 -0.82 -7.74
N THR A 42 -8.72 -0.40 -7.47
CA THR A 42 -9.80 -0.48 -8.43
C THR A 42 -10.30 0.91 -8.74
N GLY A 43 -10.36 1.26 -10.03
CA GLY A 43 -10.79 2.59 -10.45
C GLY A 43 -12.22 2.89 -10.02
N ALA A 44 -12.44 4.11 -9.51
CA ALA A 44 -13.73 4.51 -8.96
C ALA A 44 -14.83 4.54 -10.03
N GLN A 45 -14.44 4.90 -11.24
CA GLN A 45 -15.43 5.04 -12.32
C GLN A 45 -15.40 3.89 -13.29
N SER A 46 -14.21 3.40 -13.63
CA SER A 46 -14.07 2.36 -14.65
C SER A 46 -14.24 0.95 -14.09
N GLY A 47 -13.97 0.77 -12.80
CA GLY A 47 -13.94 -0.56 -12.20
C GLY A 47 -12.72 -1.37 -12.58
N LYS A 48 -11.79 -0.78 -13.34
CA LYS A 48 -10.60 -1.50 -13.78
C LYS A 48 -9.53 -1.44 -12.72
N LYS A 49 -8.73 -2.50 -12.66
CA LYS A 49 -7.60 -2.54 -11.73
C LYS A 49 -6.49 -1.61 -12.20
N ARG A 50 -5.80 -1.02 -11.24
CA ARG A 50 -4.70 -0.09 -11.53
C ARG A 50 -3.55 -0.34 -10.59
N TYR A 51 -2.34 -0.35 -11.13
CA TYR A 51 -1.14 -0.51 -10.33
C TYR A 51 -0.70 0.82 -9.77
N VAL A 52 -0.29 0.83 -8.50
CA VAL A 52 0.18 2.03 -7.81
C VAL A 52 1.43 1.68 -7.00
N PRO A 53 2.63 1.97 -7.51
CA PRO A 53 3.84 1.77 -6.71
C PRO A 53 3.99 2.91 -5.71
N LEU A 54 4.29 2.57 -4.47
CA LEU A 54 4.46 3.55 -3.40
C LEU A 54 5.63 3.13 -2.53
N MET A 55 6.13 4.07 -1.74
CA MET A 55 7.19 3.77 -0.79
C MET A 55 6.70 2.71 0.20
N ARG A 56 7.61 1.82 0.58
CA ARG A 56 7.29 0.75 1.53
C ARG A 56 7.27 1.30 2.94
N VAL A 57 6.09 1.31 3.56
CA VAL A 57 5.92 1.69 4.96
C VAL A 57 5.09 0.58 5.60
N GLU A 58 5.75 -0.26 6.38
CA GLU A 58 5.12 -1.49 6.87
C GLU A 58 5.34 -1.64 8.37
N GLU A 59 4.32 -2.14 9.06
CA GLU A 59 4.43 -2.47 10.47
C GLU A 59 3.43 -3.59 10.77
N ASN A 60 3.95 -4.70 11.28
CA ASN A 60 3.11 -5.83 11.70
C ASN A 60 2.21 -6.35 10.59
N GLY A 61 2.73 -6.40 9.39
CA GLY A 61 1.96 -6.92 8.25
C GLY A 61 0.96 -5.96 7.67
N ARG A 62 0.94 -4.72 8.15
CA ARG A 62 0.09 -3.68 7.60
C ARG A 62 0.93 -2.71 6.81
N TYR A 63 0.33 -2.10 5.81
CA TYR A 63 1.07 -1.23 4.91
C TYR A 63 0.39 0.12 4.78
N ALA A 64 1.16 1.19 4.82
CA ALA A 64 0.62 2.53 4.65
C ALA A 64 0.60 2.92 3.18
N MET A 65 -0.38 3.72 2.80
CA MET A 65 -0.45 4.36 1.50
C MET A 65 -0.52 5.86 1.77
N VAL A 66 0.53 6.59 1.40
CA VAL A 66 0.63 8.02 1.68
C VAL A 66 0.29 8.80 0.42
N ALA A 67 -0.79 9.56 0.45
CA ALA A 67 -1.32 10.24 -0.73
C ALA A 67 -0.67 11.62 -0.91
N SER A 68 0.64 11.65 -0.96
CA SER A 68 1.40 12.91 -0.99
C SER A 68 1.43 13.58 -2.35
N LYS A 69 1.58 12.81 -3.41
CA LYS A 69 1.75 13.32 -4.76
C LYS A 69 2.79 14.44 -4.79
N GLY A 70 3.91 14.24 -4.06
CA GLY A 70 5.00 15.21 -4.02
C GLY A 70 4.65 16.55 -3.41
N GLY A 71 3.59 16.63 -2.63
CA GLY A 71 3.15 17.90 -2.06
C GLY A 71 2.26 18.71 -2.96
N ASP A 72 1.76 18.09 -4.04
CA ASP A 72 0.81 18.76 -4.95
C ASP A 72 -0.44 19.16 -4.17
N PRO A 73 -1.07 20.31 -4.51
CA PRO A 73 -2.31 20.70 -3.82
C PRO A 73 -3.47 19.76 -4.05
N LYS A 74 -3.40 18.89 -5.05
CA LYS A 74 -4.45 17.92 -5.31
C LYS A 74 -4.03 16.54 -4.86
N HIS A 75 -5.01 15.73 -4.47
CA HIS A 75 -4.75 14.33 -4.14
C HIS A 75 -4.37 13.55 -5.40
N PRO A 76 -3.57 12.48 -5.26
CA PRO A 76 -3.36 11.59 -6.40
C PRO A 76 -4.66 10.91 -6.78
N SER A 77 -4.78 10.49 -8.05
CA SER A 77 -6.02 9.88 -8.52
C SER A 77 -6.37 8.62 -7.74
N TRP A 78 -5.37 7.85 -7.29
CA TRP A 78 -5.67 6.62 -6.56
C TRP A 78 -6.37 6.89 -5.22
N TYR A 79 -6.21 8.09 -4.67
CA TYR A 79 -6.91 8.44 -3.42
C TYR A 79 -8.42 8.26 -3.59
N HIS A 80 -8.96 8.80 -4.68
CA HIS A 80 -10.39 8.71 -4.94
C HIS A 80 -10.81 7.27 -5.22
N ASN A 81 -9.95 6.52 -5.90
CA ASN A 81 -10.24 5.12 -6.20
C ASN A 81 -10.33 4.30 -4.92
N VAL A 82 -9.40 4.49 -4.00
CA VAL A 82 -9.38 3.74 -2.75
C VAL A 82 -10.53 4.14 -1.85
N LYS A 83 -10.92 5.42 -1.87
CA LYS A 83 -12.08 5.85 -1.10
C LYS A 83 -13.35 5.16 -1.60
N ALA A 84 -13.48 5.02 -2.91
CA ALA A 84 -14.67 4.39 -3.48
C ALA A 84 -14.62 2.88 -3.39
N ASN A 85 -13.43 2.29 -3.54
CA ASN A 85 -13.24 0.84 -3.55
C ASN A 85 -12.08 0.48 -2.64
N PRO A 86 -12.33 0.25 -1.35
CA PRO A 86 -11.23 0.05 -0.39
C PRO A 86 -10.58 -1.33 -0.44
N SER A 87 -11.05 -2.22 -1.27
CA SER A 87 -10.42 -3.54 -1.43
C SER A 87 -9.16 -3.36 -2.28
N VAL A 88 -8.00 -3.62 -1.68
CA VAL A 88 -6.70 -3.31 -2.27
C VAL A 88 -5.77 -4.49 -2.02
N SER A 89 -4.83 -4.74 -2.93
CA SER A 89 -3.78 -5.70 -2.67
C SER A 89 -2.43 -4.99 -2.72
N VAL A 90 -1.43 -5.61 -2.10
CA VAL A 90 -0.07 -5.10 -2.11
C VAL A 90 0.90 -6.24 -2.37
N GLN A 91 1.89 -5.98 -3.21
CA GLN A 91 3.00 -6.91 -3.42
C GLN A 91 4.24 -6.33 -2.75
N ASP A 92 4.82 -7.10 -1.84
CA ASP A 92 6.04 -6.74 -1.12
C ASP A 92 7.03 -7.87 -1.36
N GLY A 93 8.08 -7.57 -2.11
CA GLY A 93 8.94 -8.63 -2.60
C GLY A 93 8.15 -9.48 -3.59
N ASP A 94 8.11 -10.78 -3.36
CA ASP A 94 7.33 -11.69 -4.19
C ASP A 94 6.02 -12.12 -3.53
N LYS A 95 5.68 -11.52 -2.38
CA LYS A 95 4.46 -11.87 -1.65
C LYS A 95 3.36 -10.89 -1.96
N VAL A 96 2.15 -11.40 -2.11
CA VAL A 96 0.97 -10.59 -2.40
C VAL A 96 -0.05 -10.77 -1.28
N LEU A 97 -0.48 -9.66 -0.70
CA LEU A 97 -1.50 -9.67 0.34
C LEU A 97 -2.72 -8.89 -0.12
N GLU A 98 -3.90 -9.39 0.22
CA GLU A 98 -5.14 -8.68 -0.05
C GLU A 98 -5.73 -8.18 1.25
N GLY A 99 -6.35 -7.03 1.21
CA GLY A 99 -6.95 -6.47 2.40
C GLY A 99 -7.86 -5.30 2.11
N THR A 100 -8.14 -4.55 3.15
CA THR A 100 -9.00 -3.38 3.08
C THR A 100 -8.21 -2.16 3.52
N ALA A 101 -8.24 -1.11 2.72
CA ALA A 101 -7.56 0.14 3.04
C ALA A 101 -8.53 1.04 3.79
N ARG A 102 -8.00 1.71 4.80
CA ARG A 102 -8.79 2.58 5.65
C ARG A 102 -8.03 3.87 5.88
N GLU A 103 -8.69 5.00 5.69
CA GLU A 103 -8.03 6.29 5.91
C GLU A 103 -7.91 6.56 7.40
N LEU A 104 -6.74 7.04 7.81
CA LEU A 104 -6.42 7.22 9.22
C LEU A 104 -6.63 8.65 9.68
N GLU A 105 -6.86 8.82 10.98
CA GLU A 105 -6.98 10.12 11.60
C GLU A 105 -6.53 10.02 13.04
N GLY A 106 -6.31 11.18 13.66
CA GLY A 106 -5.96 11.24 15.07
C GLY A 106 -4.60 10.62 15.37
N ASP A 107 -4.53 9.96 16.52
CA ASP A 107 -3.28 9.37 16.99
C ASP A 107 -2.77 8.27 16.09
N GLU A 108 -3.70 7.51 15.50
CA GLU A 108 -3.30 6.44 14.59
C GLU A 108 -2.63 7.01 13.36
N ARG A 109 -3.18 8.09 12.82
CA ARG A 109 -2.55 8.74 11.69
C ARG A 109 -1.18 9.29 12.05
N ALA A 110 -1.07 9.89 13.24
CA ALA A 110 0.19 10.44 13.69
C ALA A 110 1.27 9.37 13.78
N HIS A 111 0.90 8.21 14.29
CA HIS A 111 1.84 7.09 14.39
C HIS A 111 2.33 6.66 13.01
N TRP A 112 1.41 6.47 12.08
CA TRP A 112 1.79 6.03 10.74
C TRP A 112 2.51 7.10 9.96
N TRP A 113 2.20 8.38 10.22
CA TRP A 113 2.93 9.47 9.61
C TRP A 113 4.41 9.45 10.03
N GLU A 114 4.66 9.17 11.31
CA GLU A 114 6.02 9.06 11.78
C GLU A 114 6.76 7.90 11.10
N LEU A 115 6.09 6.78 10.95
CA LEU A 115 6.69 5.64 10.24
C LEU A 115 6.98 6.00 8.79
N ALA A 116 6.06 6.71 8.16
CA ALA A 116 6.22 7.10 6.76
C ALA A 116 7.39 8.05 6.57
N VAL A 117 7.53 9.04 7.44
CA VAL A 117 8.65 9.98 7.35
C VAL A 117 9.97 9.27 7.61
N ALA A 118 9.99 8.32 8.54
CA ALA A 118 11.19 7.53 8.78
C ALA A 118 11.58 6.72 7.55
N ALA A 119 10.59 6.16 6.85
CA ALA A 119 10.85 5.37 5.65
C ALA A 119 11.24 6.24 4.46
N TYR A 120 10.68 7.44 4.39
CA TYR A 120 10.94 8.33 3.26
C TYR A 120 10.86 9.79 3.76
N PRO A 121 11.98 10.36 4.24
CA PRO A 121 11.98 11.70 4.83
C PRO A 121 11.38 12.82 3.97
N PRO A 122 11.44 12.77 2.63
CA PRO A 122 10.82 13.85 1.84
C PRO A 122 9.33 14.04 2.07
N TYR A 123 8.64 13.06 2.66
CA TYR A 123 7.22 13.24 2.98
C TYR A 123 6.99 14.46 3.88
N ALA A 124 7.90 14.72 4.82
CA ALA A 124 7.76 15.89 5.70
C ALA A 124 7.81 17.19 4.90
N GLU A 125 8.70 17.24 3.90
CA GLU A 125 8.81 18.42 3.05
C GLU A 125 7.59 18.58 2.18
N TYR A 126 7.04 17.45 1.70
CA TYR A 126 5.83 17.50 0.88
C TYR A 126 4.67 18.09 1.65
N GLN A 127 4.56 17.75 2.94
CA GLN A 127 3.49 18.31 3.76
C GLN A 127 3.64 19.82 3.93
N GLU A 128 4.87 20.30 3.98
CA GLU A 128 5.11 21.72 4.10
C GLU A 128 4.77 22.51 2.84
N LYS A 129 4.77 21.82 1.71
CA LYS A 129 4.49 22.46 0.43
C LYS A 129 2.99 22.67 0.18
N THR A 130 2.13 22.05 0.94
CA THR A 130 0.69 22.10 0.67
C THR A 130 -0.09 22.38 1.94
N ASP A 131 -1.20 23.10 1.79
CA ASP A 131 -2.09 23.39 2.92
C ASP A 131 -3.00 22.22 3.24
N ARG A 132 -3.17 21.27 2.33
CA ARG A 132 -4.02 20.12 2.62
C ARG A 132 -3.28 19.16 3.53
N LEU A 133 -4.03 18.48 4.39
CA LEU A 133 -3.44 17.42 5.19
C LEU A 133 -3.26 16.21 4.29
N ILE A 134 -2.04 15.73 4.14
CA ILE A 134 -1.76 14.58 3.28
C ILE A 134 -2.42 13.34 3.86
N PRO A 135 -3.34 12.70 3.12
CA PRO A 135 -4.02 11.50 3.65
C PRO A 135 -3.08 10.32 3.79
N VAL A 136 -3.30 9.54 4.83
CA VAL A 136 -2.59 8.29 5.07
C VAL A 136 -3.63 7.21 5.24
N PHE A 137 -3.50 6.15 4.45
CA PHE A 137 -4.34 4.95 4.60
C PHE A 137 -3.48 3.84 5.16
N VAL A 138 -4.13 2.89 5.82
CA VAL A 138 -3.45 1.65 6.17
C VAL A 138 -4.21 0.51 5.53
N LEU A 139 -3.46 -0.41 4.90
CA LEU A 139 -4.01 -1.63 4.33
C LEU A 139 -3.93 -2.71 5.39
N GLU A 140 -5.08 -3.21 5.79
CA GLU A 140 -5.16 -4.28 6.76
C GLU A 140 -5.43 -5.58 6.03
N PRO A 141 -4.52 -6.56 6.13
CA PRO A 141 -4.68 -7.79 5.36
C PRO A 141 -5.83 -8.63 5.86
N LYS A 142 -6.38 -9.45 4.97
CA LYS A 142 -7.39 -10.40 5.33
C LYS A 142 -6.77 -11.46 6.22
N ARG A 143 -7.54 -11.89 7.22
CA ARG A 143 -6.99 -12.81 8.22
C ARG A 143 -6.93 -14.26 7.80
N ARG A 144 -7.68 -14.64 6.82
CA ARG A 144 -7.81 -16.04 6.51
C ARG A 144 -6.61 -16.67 5.86
N TYR A 145 -5.59 -15.93 5.61
CA TYR A 145 -4.41 -16.54 5.04
C TYR A 145 -3.83 -17.61 5.89
N TRP A 146 -3.96 -17.48 7.16
CA TRP A 146 -3.32 -18.43 8.02
C TRP A 146 -3.96 -19.79 7.94
N LEU A 147 -5.14 -19.85 7.37
CA LEU A 147 -5.87 -21.06 7.45
C LEU A 147 -5.53 -22.06 6.42
N LYS A 148 -4.76 -21.66 5.46
CA LYS A 148 -4.50 -22.56 4.45
C LYS A 148 -3.39 -23.39 4.79
N GLY A 149 -3.47 -24.06 5.63
CA GLY A 149 -2.36 -24.80 5.87
C GLY A 149 -1.24 -23.95 6.09
N GLU A 150 -1.33 -22.98 6.15
CA GLU A 150 -0.31 -22.32 6.52
C GLU A 150 -0.54 -21.80 7.68
N VAL A 151 -0.62 -21.97 8.25
CA VAL A 151 -0.93 -21.35 9.16
C VAL A 151 -0.12 -20.83 9.73
N ASP A 152 0.19 -20.45 9.72
CA ASP A 152 0.74 -19.75 10.10
C ASP A 152 0.62 -19.40 11.14
N PHE A 153 0.69 -19.42 11.95
CA PHE A 153 0.47 -18.91 12.74
C PHE A 153 1.14 -18.26 13.14
N GLN A 154 1.45 -17.93 13.08
CA GLN A 154 1.90 -17.08 13.25
C GLN A 154 1.60 -16.22 13.29
N HIS A 155 1.20 -16.37 13.26
CA HIS A 155 0.79 -15.48 13.23
C HIS A 155 0.07 -15.19 13.81
N PRO A 156 0.00 -15.22 14.11
CA PRO A 156 -0.70 -14.90 14.62
C PRO A 156 -1.34 -14.46 14.84
N ALA A 157 -1.51 -14.80 15.00
CA ALA A 157 -1.94 -14.39 15.08
C ALA A 157 -2.34 -13.73 15.58
N PRO A 158 -2.43 -13.64 15.75
CA PRO A 158 -2.78 -13.06 16.10
C PRO A 158 -3.34 -12.71 16.85
N ASP A 159 -3.32 -12.74 17.13
CA ASP A 159 -3.67 -12.57 17.65
C ASP A 159 -4.17 -12.82 17.97
N ALA A 160 -4.21 -13.26 18.10
CA ALA A 160 -4.38 -13.62 18.06
C ALA A 160 -4.76 -13.94 18.10
N PHE A 161 -5.03 -14.47 18.05
CA PHE A 161 -5.07 -14.72 17.62
C PHE A 161 -5.00 -15.12 17.65
N THR A 162 -4.92 -15.58 17.67
CA THR A 162 -4.57 -16.01 17.31
C THR A 162 -4.72 -16.52 17.51
N ALA A 163 -4.96 -17.06 17.95
CA ALA A 163 -4.81 -17.46 17.81
C ALA A 163 -5.47 -17.72 17.84
N GLN A 164 -5.79 -17.89 17.65
CA GLN A 164 -6.02 -17.94 17.22
C GLN A 164 -6.29 -18.01 16.64
N VAL A 165 -6.44 -18.40 16.68
CA VAL A 165 -6.32 -18.31 15.80
C VAL A 165 -6.46 -18.57 15.60
N LEU A 166 -6.49 -18.91 15.67
CA LEU A 166 -6.30 -18.87 15.22
C LEU A 166 -6.82 -18.80 15.39
N ARG A 167 -7.15 -19.02 15.67
CA ARG A 167 -7.44 -18.66 15.58
C ARG A 167 -8.04 -18.25 15.33
N GLU A 168 -8.35 -18.51 15.13
CA GLU A 168 -8.63 -17.86 14.61
C GLU A 168 -8.88 -17.72 14.39
#